data_30bd9e4fbbd1cbe14f99697b6b83595e
#
_entry.id   30bd9e4fbbd1cbe14f99697b6b83595e
#
_cell.length_a   1.000
_cell.length_b   1.000
_cell.length_c   1.000
_cell.angle_alpha   90.00
_cell.angle_beta   90.00
_cell.angle_gamma   90.00
#
_symmetry.space_group_name_H-M   'P 1'
#
loop_
_entity.id
_entity.type
_entity.pdbx_description
1 polymer ?
#
loop_
_entity_poly.entity_id
_entity_poly.type
_entity_poly.pdbx_seq_one_letter_code
_entity_poly.pdbx_strand_id
1 'polypeptide(L)'
;MQGLIDCGKYKVTEVLSSHSGFEAALCSDVTVNDGTVYIVNEYSSMVYIRELLQLFCAMEKQRFRGFRGLITSNGSFSAVFVYRSGVPFAEYFAERSGDYDTNLGLADSLLRGELEFDLIDDRTAACGLTCENAVVNAAEGQVYFNMLLDPDRTAGENFRTKRLGGMLRMMFRTDRYFPDEIAEYIEKMCSGGFRSCTAAYSAWREIQPSAQKTREAYLKESLMKYLGRRLRGSIKKRRRRHGA
;
A
#
# COMPACT_ATOMS: atom_id res chain seq x y z
N MET A 1 3.70 -7.11 31.84
CA MET A 1 3.71 -7.75 30.52
C MET A 1 5.17 -7.84 30.11
N GLN A 2 5.74 -9.03 30.08
CA GLN A 2 7.05 -9.24 29.47
C GLN A 2 6.81 -9.23 27.96
N GLY A 3 7.40 -8.29 27.26
CA GLY A 3 7.35 -8.24 25.81
C GLY A 3 7.94 -9.53 25.23
N LEU A 4 7.22 -10.15 24.29
CA LEU A 4 7.64 -11.40 23.65
C LEU A 4 8.90 -11.21 22.78
N ILE A 5 9.16 -9.99 22.32
CA ILE A 5 10.29 -9.71 21.43
C ILE A 5 11.57 -9.49 22.27
N ASP A 6 12.26 -10.56 22.59
CA ASP A 6 13.65 -10.53 23.08
C ASP A 6 14.57 -11.15 22.01
N CYS A 7 14.89 -10.35 21.01
CA CYS A 7 15.77 -10.76 19.91
C CYS A 7 17.24 -10.40 20.18
N GLY A 8 17.65 -10.08 21.42
CA GLY A 8 19.04 -9.78 21.81
C GLY A 8 19.73 -8.64 21.06
N LYS A 9 19.50 -8.54 19.75
CA LYS A 9 20.02 -7.51 18.85
C LYS A 9 19.09 -6.31 18.71
N TYR A 10 17.76 -6.51 18.84
CA TYR A 10 16.74 -5.49 18.62
C TYR A 10 16.08 -5.10 19.95
N LYS A 11 16.14 -3.80 20.27
CA LYS A 11 15.48 -3.23 21.43
C LYS A 11 14.13 -2.66 21.01
N VAL A 12 13.05 -3.14 21.61
CA VAL A 12 11.69 -2.63 21.41
C VAL A 12 11.59 -1.18 21.85
N THR A 13 11.07 -0.33 20.96
CA THR A 13 10.78 1.08 21.23
C THR A 13 9.28 1.33 21.34
N GLU A 14 8.46 0.59 20.57
CA GLU A 14 7.01 0.73 20.54
C GLU A 14 6.37 -0.60 20.12
N VAL A 15 5.29 -1.01 20.79
CA VAL A 15 4.47 -2.17 20.38
C VAL A 15 3.36 -1.70 19.47
N LEU A 16 3.31 -2.23 18.23
CA LEU A 16 2.33 -1.86 17.22
C LEU A 16 1.08 -2.73 17.25
N SER A 17 1.24 -4.03 17.50
CA SER A 17 0.16 -5.00 17.59
C SER A 17 0.57 -6.15 18.47
N SER A 18 -0.39 -6.69 19.24
CA SER A 18 -0.17 -7.89 20.07
C SER A 18 -1.48 -8.65 20.24
N HIS A 19 -1.50 -9.90 19.80
CA HIS A 19 -2.60 -10.85 20.04
C HIS A 19 -2.07 -12.28 20.12
N SER A 20 -2.94 -13.26 20.33
CA SER A 20 -2.51 -14.65 20.58
C SER A 20 -1.61 -15.21 19.46
N GLY A 21 -0.34 -15.41 19.77
CA GLY A 21 0.64 -16.01 18.85
C GLY A 21 1.28 -15.05 17.83
N PHE A 22 0.99 -13.74 17.91
CA PHE A 22 1.58 -12.71 17.08
C PHE A 22 1.86 -11.43 17.88
N GLU A 23 3.05 -10.86 17.70
CA GLU A 23 3.40 -9.52 18.18
C GLU A 23 4.20 -8.78 17.12
N ALA A 24 3.92 -7.49 16.95
CA ALA A 24 4.70 -6.61 16.08
C ALA A 24 5.13 -5.36 16.85
N ALA A 25 6.39 -4.98 16.69
CA ALA A 25 6.95 -3.82 17.36
C ALA A 25 7.93 -3.05 16.49
N LEU A 26 8.05 -1.75 16.76
CA LEU A 26 9.19 -0.96 16.31
C LEU A 26 10.38 -1.23 17.22
N CYS A 27 11.53 -1.40 16.57
CA CYS A 27 12.77 -1.74 17.26
C CYS A 27 13.95 -0.93 16.71
N SER A 28 14.94 -0.68 17.56
CA SER A 28 16.27 -0.20 17.16
C SER A 28 17.28 -1.34 17.25
N ASP A 29 18.25 -1.39 16.33
CA ASP A 29 19.37 -2.30 16.39
C ASP A 29 20.40 -1.78 17.41
N VAL A 30 20.64 -2.51 18.47
CA VAL A 30 21.58 -2.09 19.53
C VAL A 30 23.06 -2.28 19.15
N THR A 31 23.32 -3.00 18.05
CA THR A 31 24.68 -3.25 17.55
C THR A 31 25.11 -2.23 16.52
N VAL A 32 24.18 -1.48 15.93
CA VAL A 32 24.44 -0.47 14.90
C VAL A 32 23.75 0.82 15.32
N ASN A 33 24.52 1.89 15.51
CA ASN A 33 23.97 3.20 15.93
C ASN A 33 23.78 4.10 14.71
N ASP A 34 23.01 3.65 13.71
CA ASP A 34 22.73 4.40 12.46
C ASP A 34 21.36 5.08 12.45
N GLY A 35 20.61 4.97 13.56
CA GLY A 35 19.27 5.53 13.67
C GLY A 35 18.20 4.78 12.86
N THR A 36 18.53 3.65 12.23
CA THR A 36 17.56 2.86 11.49
C THR A 36 16.55 2.21 12.43
N VAL A 37 15.27 2.40 12.13
CA VAL A 37 14.16 1.74 12.84
C VAL A 37 13.70 0.53 12.03
N TYR A 38 13.32 -0.51 12.74
CA TYR A 38 12.86 -1.77 12.17
C TYR A 38 11.47 -2.11 12.65
N ILE A 39 10.67 -2.81 11.83
CA ILE A 39 9.49 -3.55 12.27
C ILE A 39 9.91 -4.99 12.46
N VAL A 40 9.68 -5.49 13.65
CA VAL A 40 9.87 -6.90 14.00
C VAL A 40 8.50 -7.53 14.19
N ASN A 41 8.18 -8.54 13.37
CA ASN A 41 6.96 -9.34 13.48
C ASN A 41 7.33 -10.69 14.08
N GLU A 42 6.90 -10.97 15.30
CA GLU A 42 7.15 -12.23 15.99
C GLU A 42 5.94 -13.15 15.94
N TYR A 43 6.18 -14.42 15.61
CA TYR A 43 5.19 -15.47 15.49
C TYR A 43 5.54 -16.60 16.45
N SER A 44 4.70 -16.82 17.47
CA SER A 44 4.87 -17.88 18.48
C SER A 44 3.81 -18.99 18.39
N SER A 45 2.75 -18.79 17.59
CA SER A 45 1.80 -19.85 17.30
C SER A 45 2.40 -20.90 16.35
N MET A 46 2.30 -22.19 16.69
CA MET A 46 2.75 -23.29 15.83
C MET A 46 2.06 -23.31 14.45
N VAL A 47 0.83 -22.80 14.37
CA VAL A 47 0.10 -22.66 13.10
C VAL A 47 0.81 -21.64 12.21
N TYR A 48 1.09 -20.45 12.74
CA TYR A 48 1.78 -19.39 11.99
C TYR A 48 3.21 -19.79 11.64
N ILE A 49 3.93 -20.46 12.53
CA ILE A 49 5.30 -20.94 12.28
C ILE A 49 5.30 -21.89 11.08
N ARG A 50 4.41 -22.87 11.03
CA ARG A 50 4.31 -23.82 9.93
C ARG A 50 4.02 -23.16 8.59
N GLU A 51 3.11 -22.19 8.59
CA GLU A 51 2.57 -21.58 7.39
C GLU A 51 3.45 -20.47 6.83
N LEU A 52 4.10 -19.69 7.71
CA LEU A 52 4.79 -18.47 7.32
C LEU A 52 6.31 -18.63 7.23
N LEU A 53 6.93 -19.51 7.99
CA LEU A 53 8.40 -19.64 8.02
C LEU A 53 8.99 -19.91 6.63
N GLN A 54 8.39 -20.81 5.85
CA GLN A 54 8.87 -21.13 4.51
C GLN A 54 8.69 -19.93 3.55
N LEU A 55 7.60 -19.18 3.69
CA LEU A 55 7.31 -17.99 2.88
C LEU A 55 8.35 -16.89 3.14
N PHE A 56 8.71 -16.65 4.39
CA PHE A 56 9.76 -15.68 4.74
C PHE A 56 11.17 -16.14 4.32
N CYS A 57 11.45 -17.43 4.39
CA CYS A 57 12.71 -17.98 3.83
C CYS A 57 12.78 -17.78 2.30
N ALA A 58 11.67 -17.86 1.59
CA ALA A 58 11.63 -17.57 0.16
C ALA A 58 11.83 -16.07 -0.12
N MET A 59 11.24 -15.20 0.71
CA MET A 59 11.41 -13.74 0.63
C MET A 59 12.87 -13.32 0.76
N GLU A 60 13.63 -13.92 1.67
CA GLU A 60 15.06 -13.67 1.84
C GLU A 60 15.84 -13.97 0.56
N LYS A 61 15.54 -15.12 -0.09
CA LYS A 61 16.17 -15.52 -1.36
C LYS A 61 15.84 -14.56 -2.52
N GLN A 62 14.64 -14.01 -2.53
CA GLN A 62 14.17 -13.08 -3.55
C GLN A 62 14.67 -11.65 -3.36
N ARG A 63 15.39 -11.37 -2.28
CA ARG A 63 15.94 -10.02 -1.96
C ARG A 63 14.84 -8.96 -1.88
N PHE A 64 13.74 -9.27 -1.21
CA PHE A 64 12.71 -8.28 -0.94
C PHE A 64 13.31 -7.06 -0.23
N ARG A 65 13.15 -5.88 -0.80
CA ARG A 65 13.98 -4.71 -0.51
C ARG A 65 13.95 -4.24 0.95
N GLY A 66 12.80 -4.36 1.60
CA GLY A 66 12.63 -3.98 3.01
C GLY A 66 13.06 -5.08 3.99
N PHE A 67 13.20 -6.33 3.56
CA PHE A 67 13.47 -7.48 4.41
C PHE A 67 14.93 -7.52 4.87
N ARG A 68 15.14 -7.76 6.17
CA ARG A 68 16.48 -7.82 6.79
C ARG A 68 16.88 -9.22 7.22
N GLY A 69 15.93 -10.10 7.42
CA GLY A 69 16.18 -11.49 7.77
C GLY A 69 15.19 -12.06 8.76
N LEU A 70 15.47 -13.28 9.15
CA LEU A 70 14.74 -14.04 10.16
C LEU A 70 15.60 -14.26 11.39
N ILE A 71 14.96 -14.20 12.55
CA ILE A 71 15.55 -14.58 13.83
C ILE A 71 14.69 -15.70 14.38
N THR A 72 15.33 -16.82 14.73
CA THR A 72 14.65 -17.94 15.37
C THR A 72 15.00 -18.01 16.84
N SER A 73 14.02 -18.21 17.68
CA SER A 73 14.13 -18.39 19.11
C SER A 73 13.39 -19.67 19.51
N ASN A 74 13.51 -20.07 20.79
CA ASN A 74 12.83 -21.26 21.29
C ASN A 74 11.31 -21.12 21.21
N GLY A 75 10.72 -21.74 20.18
CA GLY A 75 9.26 -21.77 19.98
C GLY A 75 8.68 -20.58 19.25
N SER A 76 9.50 -19.66 18.72
CA SER A 76 9.05 -18.55 17.89
C SER A 76 10.02 -18.22 16.75
N PHE A 77 9.59 -17.45 15.78
CA PHE A 77 10.47 -16.78 14.85
C PHE A 77 10.04 -15.33 14.63
N SER A 78 10.99 -14.47 14.30
CA SER A 78 10.75 -13.07 14.00
C SER A 78 11.21 -12.72 12.60
N ALA A 79 10.34 -12.05 11.83
CA ALA A 79 10.66 -11.47 10.53
C ALA A 79 10.94 -9.97 10.70
N VAL A 80 12.10 -9.51 10.24
CA VAL A 80 12.59 -8.15 10.44
C VAL A 80 12.57 -7.37 9.15
N PHE A 81 11.94 -6.19 9.17
CA PHE A 81 11.84 -5.26 8.05
C PHE A 81 12.28 -3.87 8.43
N VAL A 82 12.80 -3.11 7.45
CA VAL A 82 13.08 -1.69 7.65
C VAL A 82 11.77 -0.92 7.78
N TYR A 83 11.66 -0.12 8.83
CA TYR A 83 10.58 0.84 8.99
C TYR A 83 10.86 2.12 8.19
N ARG A 84 9.85 2.63 7.51
CA ARG A 84 9.87 3.92 6.82
C ARG A 84 8.95 4.88 7.53
N SER A 85 9.50 5.99 8.01
CA SER A 85 8.73 7.05 8.65
C SER A 85 7.92 7.85 7.64
N GLY A 86 6.76 8.30 8.04
CA GLY A 86 5.87 9.12 7.21
C GLY A 86 4.53 9.36 7.92
N VAL A 87 3.65 10.12 7.28
CA VAL A 87 2.28 10.28 7.74
C VAL A 87 1.46 9.07 7.31
N PRO A 88 0.64 8.45 8.17
CA PRO A 88 -0.26 7.37 7.76
C PRO A 88 -1.08 7.77 6.53
N PHE A 89 -1.17 6.86 5.55
CA PHE A 89 -1.78 7.15 4.25
C PHE A 89 -3.20 7.71 4.36
N ALA A 90 -4.03 7.08 5.18
CA ALA A 90 -5.42 7.50 5.37
C ALA A 90 -5.52 8.90 5.99
N GLU A 91 -4.65 9.22 6.94
CA GLU A 91 -4.57 10.54 7.61
C GLU A 91 -4.12 11.62 6.61
N TYR A 92 -3.05 11.34 5.86
CA TYR A 92 -2.52 12.28 4.86
C TYR A 92 -3.59 12.72 3.86
N PHE A 93 -4.38 11.77 3.33
CA PHE A 93 -5.42 12.07 2.34
C PHE A 93 -6.79 12.44 2.95
N ALA A 94 -6.99 12.28 4.26
CA ALA A 94 -8.18 12.79 4.95
C ALA A 94 -8.09 14.30 5.18
N GLU A 95 -6.92 14.78 5.59
CA GLU A 95 -6.68 16.16 5.96
C GLU A 95 -6.27 17.07 4.78
N ARG A 96 -5.68 16.49 3.74
CA ARG A 96 -5.13 17.25 2.61
C ARG A 96 -5.78 16.86 1.29
N SER A 97 -6.43 17.82 0.65
CA SER A 97 -6.58 17.77 -0.79
C SER A 97 -5.25 18.23 -1.41
N GLY A 98 -4.31 17.32 -1.60
CA GLY A 98 -3.08 17.62 -2.33
C GLY A 98 -3.39 18.19 -3.71
N ASP A 99 -2.48 19.00 -4.27
CA ASP A 99 -2.61 19.35 -5.67
C ASP A 99 -2.49 18.09 -6.55
N TYR A 100 -3.04 18.18 -7.75
CA TYR A 100 -3.11 17.03 -8.65
C TYR A 100 -1.74 16.45 -9.00
N ASP A 101 -0.75 17.31 -9.22
CA ASP A 101 0.57 16.87 -9.69
C ASP A 101 1.32 16.13 -8.57
N THR A 102 1.21 16.62 -7.34
CA THR A 102 1.69 15.91 -6.14
C THR A 102 1.00 14.56 -6.00
N ASN A 103 -0.33 14.53 -6.11
CA ASN A 103 -1.09 13.27 -6.01
C ASN A 103 -0.75 12.30 -7.14
N LEU A 104 -0.47 12.79 -8.36
CA LEU A 104 -0.04 11.97 -9.50
C LEU A 104 1.33 11.33 -9.24
N GLY A 105 2.27 12.09 -8.69
CA GLY A 105 3.59 11.57 -8.27
C GLY A 105 3.50 10.52 -7.18
N LEU A 106 2.69 10.77 -6.15
CA LEU A 106 2.44 9.81 -5.07
C LEU A 106 1.72 8.55 -5.58
N ALA A 107 0.79 8.68 -6.56
CA ALA A 107 0.13 7.54 -7.18
C ALA A 107 1.11 6.67 -7.99
N ASP A 108 2.03 7.29 -8.72
CA ASP A 108 3.10 6.58 -9.42
C ASP A 108 4.01 5.84 -8.43
N SER A 109 4.37 6.50 -7.32
CA SER A 109 5.16 5.90 -6.24
C SER A 109 4.44 4.72 -5.58
N LEU A 110 3.15 4.87 -5.26
CA LEU A 110 2.30 3.81 -4.70
C LEU A 110 2.28 2.57 -5.59
N LEU A 111 1.99 2.76 -6.88
CA LEU A 111 1.88 1.68 -7.85
C LEU A 111 3.23 1.02 -8.16
N ARG A 112 4.33 1.78 -8.10
CA ARG A 112 5.68 1.25 -8.26
C ARG A 112 6.14 0.46 -7.04
N GLY A 113 5.87 0.97 -5.83
CA GLY A 113 6.20 0.28 -4.58
C GLY A 113 5.49 -1.06 -4.45
N GLU A 114 4.30 -1.17 -5.02
CA GLU A 114 3.52 -2.39 -5.02
C GLU A 114 4.10 -3.50 -5.92
N LEU A 115 4.90 -3.17 -6.94
CA LEU A 115 5.55 -4.19 -7.77
C LEU A 115 6.45 -5.13 -6.95
N GLU A 116 6.97 -4.69 -5.80
CA GLU A 116 7.71 -5.56 -4.89
C GLU A 116 6.84 -6.69 -4.32
N PHE A 117 5.52 -6.45 -4.18
CA PHE A 117 4.59 -7.48 -3.70
C PHE A 117 4.30 -8.58 -4.72
N ASP A 118 4.57 -8.37 -6.02
CA ASP A 118 4.50 -9.45 -7.04
C ASP A 118 5.59 -10.52 -6.80
N LEU A 119 6.62 -10.21 -6.01
CA LEU A 119 7.70 -11.13 -5.66
C LEU A 119 7.37 -12.04 -4.47
N ILE A 120 6.28 -11.80 -3.77
CA ILE A 120 5.91 -12.56 -2.57
C ILE A 120 4.56 -13.24 -2.76
N ASP A 121 4.32 -14.26 -1.96
CA ASP A 121 3.06 -15.02 -1.99
C ASP A 121 1.85 -14.14 -1.62
N ASP A 122 0.66 -14.59 -2.05
CA ASP A 122 -0.58 -13.84 -1.86
C ASP A 122 -0.95 -13.65 -0.38
N ARG A 123 -0.62 -14.58 0.49
CA ARG A 123 -0.93 -14.50 1.91
C ARG A 123 -0.11 -13.40 2.58
N THR A 124 1.22 -13.42 2.39
CA THR A 124 2.11 -12.38 2.92
C THR A 124 1.78 -11.01 2.32
N ALA A 125 1.52 -10.97 1.01
CA ALA A 125 1.09 -9.73 0.35
C ALA A 125 -0.24 -9.20 0.91
N ALA A 126 -1.18 -10.09 1.27
CA ALA A 126 -2.44 -9.67 1.87
C ALA A 126 -2.27 -9.01 3.25
N CYS A 127 -1.30 -9.47 4.03
CA CYS A 127 -0.96 -8.86 5.30
C CYS A 127 -0.28 -7.49 5.12
N GLY A 128 0.63 -7.38 4.16
CA GLY A 128 1.46 -6.18 3.95
C GLY A 128 0.79 -5.07 3.14
N LEU A 129 0.05 -5.43 2.07
CA LEU A 129 -0.56 -4.48 1.13
C LEU A 129 -1.88 -3.95 1.69
N THR A 130 -1.81 -3.10 2.70
CA THR A 130 -2.97 -2.49 3.34
C THR A 130 -2.79 -0.99 3.48
N CYS A 131 -3.91 -0.26 3.63
CA CYS A 131 -3.89 1.18 3.82
C CYS A 131 -3.20 1.57 5.15
N GLU A 132 -3.35 0.73 6.19
CA GLU A 132 -2.75 0.93 7.50
C GLU A 132 -1.23 0.79 7.47
N ASN A 133 -0.72 -0.04 6.58
CA ASN A 133 0.72 -0.22 6.38
C ASN A 133 1.35 0.85 5.49
N ALA A 134 0.53 1.58 4.75
CA ALA A 134 1.02 2.62 3.85
C ALA A 134 1.28 3.93 4.60
N VAL A 135 2.43 4.54 4.31
CA VAL A 135 2.81 5.86 4.83
C VAL A 135 3.26 6.76 3.67
N VAL A 136 2.98 8.05 3.80
CA VAL A 136 3.41 9.07 2.84
C VAL A 136 4.59 9.84 3.42
N ASN A 137 5.73 9.79 2.75
CA ASN A 137 6.84 10.69 2.99
C ASN A 137 6.74 11.86 1.99
N ALA A 138 6.13 12.95 2.43
CA ALA A 138 5.90 14.11 1.58
C ALA A 138 7.20 14.82 1.16
N ALA A 139 8.25 14.75 1.98
CA ALA A 139 9.53 15.37 1.67
C ALA A 139 10.25 14.65 0.50
N GLU A 140 10.07 13.33 0.41
CA GLU A 140 10.61 12.50 -0.66
C GLU A 140 9.65 12.33 -1.84
N GLY A 141 8.38 12.71 -1.68
CA GLY A 141 7.32 12.47 -2.67
C GLY A 141 7.05 10.97 -2.88
N GLN A 142 7.15 10.17 -1.81
CA GLN A 142 7.07 8.71 -1.89
C GLN A 142 5.98 8.15 -0.98
N VAL A 143 5.40 7.02 -1.44
CA VAL A 143 4.55 6.17 -0.61
C VAL A 143 5.33 4.89 -0.31
N TYR A 144 5.41 4.51 0.96
CA TYR A 144 6.04 3.28 1.42
C TYR A 144 5.03 2.36 2.08
N PHE A 145 5.25 1.06 1.97
CA PHE A 145 4.53 0.06 2.75
C PHE A 145 5.42 -0.45 3.87
N ASN A 146 5.02 -0.19 5.10
CA ASN A 146 5.62 -0.80 6.28
C ASN A 146 5.07 -2.22 6.45
N MET A 147 5.94 -3.18 6.71
CA MET A 147 5.60 -4.59 6.69
C MET A 147 5.16 -5.05 8.09
N LEU A 148 4.03 -4.52 8.60
CA LEU A 148 3.32 -5.11 9.73
C LEU A 148 2.45 -6.26 9.17
N LEU A 149 2.89 -7.50 9.40
CA LEU A 149 2.37 -8.69 8.73
C LEU A 149 1.52 -9.53 9.67
N ASP A 150 0.38 -8.97 10.08
CA ASP A 150 -0.60 -9.64 10.92
C ASP A 150 -1.18 -10.87 10.16
N PRO A 151 -0.97 -12.10 10.68
CA PRO A 151 -1.34 -13.32 9.99
C PRO A 151 -2.84 -13.57 9.91
N ASP A 152 -3.65 -12.89 10.71
CA ASP A 152 -5.11 -13.02 10.70
C ASP A 152 -5.77 -12.25 9.54
N ARG A 153 -5.00 -11.46 8.81
CA ARG A 153 -5.50 -10.75 7.62
C ARG A 153 -5.64 -11.70 6.44
N THR A 154 -6.82 -11.72 5.86
CA THR A 154 -7.15 -12.57 4.71
C THR A 154 -7.18 -11.81 3.40
N ALA A 155 -6.96 -12.54 2.30
CA ALA A 155 -7.06 -12.03 0.93
C ALA A 155 -8.30 -12.60 0.23
N GLY A 156 -9.02 -11.72 -0.48
CA GLY A 156 -10.02 -12.15 -1.47
C GLY A 156 -9.41 -12.21 -2.88
N GLU A 157 -10.17 -12.65 -3.87
CA GLU A 157 -9.74 -12.65 -5.26
C GLU A 157 -9.35 -11.24 -5.75
N ASN A 158 -8.24 -11.15 -6.48
CA ASN A 158 -7.71 -9.91 -7.04
C ASN A 158 -7.54 -8.78 -6.00
N PHE A 159 -7.27 -9.14 -4.73
CA PHE A 159 -7.20 -8.19 -3.63
C PHE A 159 -6.15 -7.10 -3.85
N ARG A 160 -5.01 -7.42 -4.47
CA ARG A 160 -3.91 -6.49 -4.71
C ARG A 160 -4.40 -5.25 -5.47
N THR A 161 -4.89 -5.45 -6.69
CA THR A 161 -5.37 -4.36 -7.53
C THR A 161 -6.60 -3.65 -6.96
N LYS A 162 -7.50 -4.38 -6.28
CA LYS A 162 -8.68 -3.80 -5.61
C LYS A 162 -8.28 -2.86 -4.47
N ARG A 163 -7.34 -3.26 -3.62
CA ARG A 163 -6.86 -2.43 -2.50
C ARG A 163 -6.17 -1.17 -3.01
N LEU A 164 -5.29 -1.30 -3.99
CA LEU A 164 -4.65 -0.14 -4.63
C LEU A 164 -5.66 0.80 -5.30
N GLY A 165 -6.65 0.25 -5.99
CA GLY A 165 -7.74 1.05 -6.56
C GLY A 165 -8.48 1.85 -5.49
N GLY A 166 -8.71 1.26 -4.32
CA GLY A 166 -9.28 1.93 -3.15
C GLY A 166 -8.41 3.08 -2.66
N MET A 167 -7.09 2.86 -2.57
CA MET A 167 -6.12 3.88 -2.15
C MET A 167 -6.03 5.02 -3.17
N LEU A 168 -5.95 4.73 -4.47
CA LEU A 168 -5.98 5.75 -5.52
C LEU A 168 -7.27 6.58 -5.49
N ARG A 169 -8.42 5.95 -5.21
CA ARG A 169 -9.69 6.66 -5.05
C ARG A 169 -9.67 7.64 -3.87
N MET A 170 -8.97 7.32 -2.78
CA MET A 170 -8.78 8.25 -1.66
C MET A 170 -7.92 9.45 -2.07
N MET A 171 -6.82 9.22 -2.81
CA MET A 171 -5.89 10.26 -3.25
C MET A 171 -6.56 11.33 -4.11
N PHE A 172 -7.48 10.94 -4.99
CA PHE A 172 -8.09 11.83 -5.99
C PHE A 172 -9.54 12.22 -5.67
N ARG A 173 -10.02 11.96 -4.44
CA ARG A 173 -11.42 12.14 -4.07
C ARG A 173 -11.95 13.55 -4.28
N THR A 174 -11.12 14.56 -4.13
CA THR A 174 -11.52 15.97 -4.07
C THR A 174 -11.14 16.78 -5.31
N ASP A 175 -10.46 16.20 -6.30
CA ASP A 175 -10.01 16.94 -7.47
C ASP A 175 -11.18 17.28 -8.41
N ARG A 176 -11.38 18.57 -8.64
CA ARG A 176 -12.42 19.11 -9.52
C ARG A 176 -12.15 18.85 -11.01
N TYR A 177 -10.89 18.92 -11.41
CA TYR A 177 -10.47 18.80 -12.81
C TYR A 177 -9.85 17.42 -13.09
N PHE A 178 -10.43 16.41 -12.47
CA PHE A 178 -9.93 15.05 -12.53
C PHE A 178 -10.18 14.42 -13.91
N PRO A 179 -9.13 13.91 -14.59
CA PRO A 179 -9.26 13.30 -15.93
C PRO A 179 -10.08 12.03 -15.93
N ASP A 180 -10.94 11.87 -16.95
CA ASP A 180 -11.80 10.68 -17.07
C ASP A 180 -10.99 9.40 -17.23
N GLU A 181 -9.83 9.45 -17.90
CA GLU A 181 -8.92 8.31 -18.08
C GLU A 181 -8.44 7.74 -16.75
N ILE A 182 -8.07 8.60 -15.78
CA ILE A 182 -7.67 8.15 -14.45
C ILE A 182 -8.88 7.64 -13.67
N ALA A 183 -10.04 8.27 -13.82
CA ALA A 183 -11.26 7.78 -13.18
C ALA A 183 -11.64 6.37 -13.65
N GLU A 184 -11.58 6.11 -14.96
CA GLU A 184 -11.84 4.80 -15.56
C GLU A 184 -10.78 3.76 -15.13
N TYR A 185 -9.51 4.16 -15.06
CA TYR A 185 -8.44 3.32 -14.56
C TYR A 185 -8.67 2.88 -13.10
N ILE A 186 -8.99 3.83 -12.21
CA ILE A 186 -9.29 3.53 -10.80
C ILE A 186 -10.51 2.60 -10.67
N GLU A 187 -11.58 2.83 -11.42
CA GLU A 187 -12.75 1.95 -11.41
C GLU A 187 -12.38 0.52 -11.89
N LYS A 188 -11.54 0.41 -12.91
CA LYS A 188 -11.02 -0.87 -13.39
C LYS A 188 -10.19 -1.59 -12.32
N MET A 189 -9.31 -0.88 -11.60
CA MET A 189 -8.57 -1.44 -10.48
C MET A 189 -9.50 -1.93 -9.37
N CYS A 190 -10.44 -1.10 -8.93
CA CYS A 190 -11.39 -1.42 -7.88
C CYS A 190 -12.27 -2.64 -8.20
N SER A 191 -12.55 -2.87 -9.49
CA SER A 191 -13.27 -4.07 -9.95
C SER A 191 -12.40 -5.32 -10.08
N GLY A 192 -11.07 -5.21 -9.90
CA GLY A 192 -10.13 -6.31 -10.13
C GLY A 192 -9.87 -6.59 -11.61
N GLY A 193 -10.01 -5.58 -12.47
CA GLY A 193 -9.89 -5.69 -13.92
C GLY A 193 -8.46 -5.81 -14.47
N PHE A 194 -7.46 -5.95 -13.59
CA PHE A 194 -6.07 -6.24 -13.98
C PHE A 194 -5.63 -7.59 -13.41
N ARG A 195 -4.87 -8.35 -14.21
CA ARG A 195 -4.39 -9.69 -13.84
C ARG A 195 -3.20 -9.68 -12.87
N SER A 196 -2.43 -8.59 -12.86
CA SER A 196 -1.25 -8.40 -12.01
C SER A 196 -1.01 -6.92 -11.75
N CYS A 197 -0.20 -6.63 -10.77
CA CYS A 197 0.26 -5.29 -10.44
C CYS A 197 1.13 -4.70 -11.54
N THR A 198 1.98 -5.52 -12.13
CA THR A 198 2.77 -5.15 -13.32
C THR A 198 1.89 -4.70 -14.48
N ALA A 199 0.80 -5.44 -14.78
CA ALA A 199 -0.15 -5.05 -15.82
C ALA A 199 -0.89 -3.75 -15.48
N ALA A 200 -1.24 -3.56 -14.20
CA ALA A 200 -1.85 -2.33 -13.72
C ALA A 200 -0.89 -1.13 -13.85
N TYR A 201 0.38 -1.29 -13.44
CA TYR A 201 1.37 -0.23 -13.55
C TYR A 201 1.69 0.14 -15.01
N SER A 202 1.81 -0.86 -15.90
CA SER A 202 1.98 -0.59 -17.34
C SER A 202 0.84 0.26 -17.90
N ALA A 203 -0.41 -0.14 -17.62
CA ALA A 203 -1.58 0.62 -18.04
C ALA A 203 -1.62 2.04 -17.43
N TRP A 204 -1.18 2.20 -16.18
CA TRP A 204 -1.03 3.51 -15.56
C TRP A 204 -0.08 4.41 -16.34
N ARG A 205 1.08 3.89 -16.71
CA ARG A 205 2.06 4.64 -17.52
C ARG A 205 1.54 5.04 -18.90
N GLU A 206 0.74 4.17 -19.51
CA GLU A 206 0.15 4.41 -20.83
C GLU A 206 -0.90 5.53 -20.82
N ILE A 207 -1.70 5.64 -19.76
CA ILE A 207 -2.75 6.65 -19.68
C ILE A 207 -2.24 8.05 -19.28
N GLN A 208 -1.09 8.16 -18.62
CA GLN A 208 -0.59 9.45 -18.10
C GLN A 208 -0.52 10.56 -19.15
N PRO A 209 0.01 10.35 -20.38
CA PRO A 209 0.10 11.41 -21.38
C PRO A 209 -1.26 11.92 -21.85
N SER A 210 -2.26 11.04 -21.98
CA SER A 210 -3.62 11.44 -22.37
C SER A 210 -4.34 12.13 -21.21
N ALA A 211 -4.20 11.63 -19.98
CA ALA A 211 -4.76 12.24 -18.79
C ALA A 211 -4.24 13.66 -18.56
N GLN A 212 -2.94 13.89 -18.80
CA GLN A 212 -2.35 15.23 -18.70
C GLN A 212 -2.98 16.19 -19.71
N LYS A 213 -3.13 15.78 -20.97
CA LYS A 213 -3.79 16.58 -22.01
C LYS A 213 -5.25 16.89 -21.65
N THR A 214 -5.98 15.89 -21.16
CA THR A 214 -7.37 16.05 -20.71
C THR A 214 -7.46 17.05 -19.56
N ARG A 215 -6.56 16.97 -18.58
CA ARG A 215 -6.51 17.91 -17.46
C ARG A 215 -6.23 19.35 -17.94
N GLU A 216 -5.25 19.55 -18.80
CA GLU A 216 -4.96 20.87 -19.38
C GLU A 216 -6.16 21.47 -20.11
N ALA A 217 -6.92 20.64 -20.82
CA ALA A 217 -8.16 21.05 -21.45
C ALA A 217 -9.22 21.45 -20.43
N TYR A 218 -9.35 20.66 -19.32
CA TYR A 218 -10.31 20.95 -18.26
C TYR A 218 -9.98 22.24 -17.50
N LEU A 219 -8.70 22.53 -17.25
CA LEU A 219 -8.26 23.77 -16.62
C LEU A 219 -8.61 25.02 -17.46
N LYS A 220 -8.72 24.87 -18.77
CA LYS A 220 -9.13 25.94 -19.70
C LYS A 220 -10.66 26.05 -19.86
N GLU A 221 -11.43 25.09 -19.32
CA GLU A 221 -12.90 25.12 -19.43
C GLU A 221 -13.53 26.21 -18.53
N SER A 222 -14.55 26.87 -19.07
CA SER A 222 -15.43 27.71 -18.25
C SER A 222 -16.22 26.88 -17.23
N LEU A 223 -16.62 27.52 -16.11
CA LEU A 223 -17.41 26.87 -15.07
C LEU A 223 -18.68 26.19 -15.60
N MET A 224 -19.36 26.85 -16.55
CA MET A 224 -20.60 26.31 -17.16
C MET A 224 -20.36 25.04 -17.98
N LYS A 225 -19.26 24.97 -18.74
CA LYS A 225 -18.87 23.76 -19.47
C LYS A 225 -18.54 22.63 -18.52
N TYR A 226 -17.79 22.91 -17.44
CA TYR A 226 -17.49 21.95 -16.40
C TYR A 226 -18.76 21.33 -15.79
N LEU A 227 -19.72 22.16 -15.35
CA LEU A 227 -20.98 21.68 -14.76
C LEU A 227 -21.77 20.83 -15.77
N GLY A 228 -21.86 21.26 -17.04
CA GLY A 228 -22.55 20.50 -18.09
C GLY A 228 -21.91 19.13 -18.36
N ARG A 229 -20.59 19.02 -18.32
CA ARG A 229 -19.84 17.76 -18.46
C ARG A 229 -20.13 16.82 -17.29
N ARG A 230 -20.08 17.32 -16.05
CA ARG A 230 -20.34 16.53 -14.84
C ARG A 230 -21.76 15.97 -14.77
N LEU A 231 -22.75 16.75 -15.20
CA LEU A 231 -24.13 16.30 -15.28
C LEU A 231 -24.30 15.18 -16.32
N ARG A 232 -23.71 15.33 -17.52
CA ARG A 232 -23.76 14.28 -18.57
C ARG A 232 -23.08 12.98 -18.12
N GLY A 233 -21.95 13.06 -17.44
CA GLY A 233 -21.25 11.91 -16.87
C GLY A 233 -22.09 11.15 -15.83
N SER A 234 -22.77 11.90 -14.95
CA SER A 234 -23.66 11.31 -13.93
C SER A 234 -24.87 10.61 -14.53
N ILE A 235 -25.46 11.16 -15.59
CA ILE A 235 -26.58 10.55 -16.34
C ILE A 235 -26.12 9.27 -17.05
N LYS A 236 -24.95 9.29 -17.70
CA LYS A 236 -24.38 8.12 -18.37
C LYS A 236 -24.06 6.98 -17.40
N LYS A 237 -23.56 7.32 -16.20
CA LYS A 237 -23.25 6.34 -15.12
C LYS A 237 -24.53 5.70 -14.54
N ARG A 238 -25.62 6.48 -14.39
CA ARG A 238 -26.93 5.95 -13.98
C ARG A 238 -27.54 5.00 -15.05
N ARG A 239 -27.46 5.35 -16.33
CA ARG A 239 -27.96 4.48 -17.41
C ARG A 239 -27.22 3.15 -17.50
N ARG A 240 -25.90 3.13 -17.27
CA ARG A 240 -25.12 1.87 -17.23
C ARG A 240 -25.46 0.98 -16.03
N ARG A 241 -25.92 1.55 -14.91
CA ARG A 241 -26.33 0.77 -13.72
C ARG A 241 -27.75 0.18 -13.79
N HIS A 242 -28.60 0.73 -14.63
CA HIS A 242 -29.99 0.28 -14.77
C HIS A 242 -30.26 -0.47 -16.08
N GLY A 243 -29.25 -0.67 -16.93
CA GLY A 243 -29.35 -1.37 -18.19
C GLY A 243 -28.51 -2.66 -18.26
N ALA A 244 -28.08 -3.18 -17.09
CA ALA A 244 -27.37 -4.47 -16.97
C ALA A 244 -28.22 -5.43 -16.14
#